data_dd161be044bebbdc7ed126a73934ce12
#
_entry.id   dd161be044bebbdc7ed126a73934ce12
#
_cell.length_a   1.000
_cell.length_b   1.000
_cell.length_c   1.000
_cell.angle_alpha   90.00
_cell.angle_beta   90.00
_cell.angle_gamma   90.00
#
_symmetry.space_group_name_H-M   'P 1'
#
loop_
_entity.id
_entity.type
_entity.pdbx_description
1 polymer ?
#
loop_
_entity_poly.entity_id
_entity_poly.type
_entity_poly.pdbx_seq_one_letter_code
_entity_poly.pdbx_strand_id
1 'polypeptide(L)'
;MVSRVKRYFLEIKNFSKIVDLNLPENFKILLDDKDNFHLNRFFYKQIGVDHYWRDRLLWSDSEWVKYVTNRNLETHVLKKGEDLVGYYEQEYHPGLNEVELINLGVLKEFRGLKLGSTLVNHAIASASRKNPERMWVHTCSLDHKHALQNYKSKGFEIFKEEEFDFVA
;
A
#
# COMPACT_ATOMS: atom_id res chain seq x y z
N MET A 1 -26.59 -5.60 5.12
CA MET A 1 -26.72 -4.26 5.74
C MET A 1 -25.95 -3.27 4.87
N VAL A 2 -26.56 -2.14 4.54
CA VAL A 2 -25.88 -1.08 3.78
C VAL A 2 -25.22 -0.15 4.79
N SER A 3 -23.91 0.09 4.64
CA SER A 3 -23.16 1.01 5.47
C SER A 3 -22.60 2.14 4.60
N ARG A 4 -22.68 3.38 5.09
CA ARG A 4 -22.09 4.51 4.42
C ARG A 4 -20.59 4.57 4.73
N VAL A 5 -19.77 4.55 3.68
CA VAL A 5 -18.31 4.52 3.77
C VAL A 5 -17.72 5.80 3.23
N LYS A 6 -16.77 6.37 3.96
CA LYS A 6 -15.98 7.51 3.49
C LYS A 6 -14.65 7.02 2.92
N ARG A 7 -14.29 7.56 1.77
CA ARG A 7 -12.98 7.38 1.14
C ARG A 7 -12.25 8.71 1.12
N TYR A 8 -11.00 8.68 1.55
CA TYR A 8 -10.10 9.83 1.56
C TYR A 8 -8.99 9.62 0.56
N PHE A 9 -8.74 10.63 -0.27
CA PHE A 9 -7.58 10.68 -1.16
C PHE A 9 -6.58 11.66 -0.57
N LEU A 10 -5.35 11.18 -0.38
CA LEU A 10 -4.28 11.97 0.23
C LEU A 10 -3.08 12.04 -0.70
N GLU A 11 -2.35 13.14 -0.64
CA GLU A 11 -1.15 13.35 -1.44
C GLU A 11 0.00 13.91 -0.61
N ILE A 12 1.21 13.63 -1.05
CA ILE A 12 2.43 14.29 -0.60
C ILE A 12 3.17 14.82 -1.83
N LYS A 13 3.58 16.10 -1.79
CA LYS A 13 4.29 16.77 -2.88
C LYS A 13 5.73 17.11 -2.52
N ASN A 14 6.02 17.25 -1.24
CA ASN A 14 7.35 17.57 -0.75
C ASN A 14 8.02 16.35 -0.15
N PHE A 15 9.04 15.85 -0.83
CA PHE A 15 9.82 14.67 -0.44
C PHE A 15 11.13 15.02 0.28
N SER A 16 11.34 16.29 0.65
CA SER A 16 12.58 16.72 1.29
C SER A 16 12.70 16.30 2.77
N LYS A 17 11.58 15.89 3.38
CA LYS A 17 11.57 15.42 4.76
C LYS A 17 12.33 14.09 4.86
N ILE A 18 13.26 14.01 5.81
CA ILE A 18 13.96 12.76 6.12
C ILE A 18 12.96 11.76 6.69
N VAL A 19 12.95 10.58 6.11
CA VAL A 19 12.08 9.49 6.51
C VAL A 19 12.90 8.47 7.28
N ASP A 20 12.41 8.04 8.43
CA ASP A 20 13.05 6.96 9.19
C ASP A 20 12.82 5.63 8.46
N LEU A 21 13.92 5.02 8.00
CA LEU A 21 13.92 3.73 7.30
C LEU A 21 14.44 2.58 8.18
N ASN A 22 14.62 2.81 9.47
CA ASN A 22 15.10 1.78 10.37
C ASN A 22 14.09 0.66 10.53
N LEU A 23 14.58 -0.56 10.37
CA LEU A 23 13.82 -1.79 10.59
C LEU A 23 14.28 -2.44 11.89
N PRO A 24 13.39 -3.15 12.60
CA PRO A 24 13.81 -4.02 13.70
C PRO A 24 14.78 -5.09 13.21
N GLU A 25 15.59 -5.64 14.13
CA GLU A 25 16.52 -6.73 13.82
C GLU A 25 15.81 -7.90 13.14
N ASN A 26 16.46 -8.47 12.13
CA ASN A 26 15.98 -9.59 11.28
C ASN A 26 14.85 -9.24 10.31
N PHE A 27 14.40 -7.98 10.26
CA PHE A 27 13.43 -7.53 9.25
C PHE A 27 14.15 -6.93 8.05
N LYS A 28 13.61 -7.16 6.85
CA LYS A 28 14.10 -6.55 5.60
C LYS A 28 12.95 -6.30 4.65
N ILE A 29 13.08 -5.27 3.82
CA ILE A 29 12.14 -4.98 2.71
C ILE A 29 12.87 -5.27 1.40
N LEU A 30 12.27 -6.07 0.54
CA LEU A 30 12.83 -6.49 -0.73
C LEU A 30 11.88 -6.15 -1.87
N LEU A 31 12.43 -5.65 -2.98
CA LEU A 31 11.70 -5.52 -4.22
C LEU A 31 11.44 -6.91 -4.80
N ASP A 32 10.17 -7.21 -5.11
CA ASP A 32 9.79 -8.46 -5.76
C ASP A 32 10.22 -8.46 -7.23
N ASP A 33 10.69 -9.60 -7.71
CA ASP A 33 11.19 -9.78 -9.08
C ASP A 33 10.07 -9.98 -10.13
N LYS A 34 8.83 -10.06 -9.69
CA LYS A 34 7.62 -10.24 -10.53
C LYS A 34 7.53 -11.59 -11.24
N ASP A 35 8.24 -12.60 -10.79
CA ASP A 35 8.21 -13.93 -11.38
C ASP A 35 6.83 -14.57 -11.32
N ASN A 36 6.05 -14.24 -10.30
CA ASN A 36 4.70 -14.74 -10.17
C ASN A 36 3.81 -13.80 -9.35
N PHE A 37 2.50 -13.95 -9.53
CA PHE A 37 1.49 -13.15 -8.84
C PHE A 37 1.04 -13.75 -7.50
N HIS A 38 1.48 -14.92 -7.13
CA HIS A 38 0.99 -15.63 -5.94
C HIS A 38 1.22 -14.84 -4.66
N LEU A 39 2.33 -14.13 -4.59
CA LEU A 39 2.68 -13.28 -3.45
C LEU A 39 1.69 -12.13 -3.28
N ASN A 40 1.43 -11.39 -4.36
CA ASN A 40 0.46 -10.29 -4.35
C ASN A 40 -0.94 -10.76 -3.98
N ARG A 41 -1.39 -11.87 -4.59
CA ARG A 41 -2.69 -12.47 -4.31
C ARG A 41 -2.79 -12.95 -2.86
N PHE A 42 -1.74 -13.56 -2.32
CA PHE A 42 -1.68 -14.00 -0.94
C PHE A 42 -1.89 -12.83 0.03
N PHE A 43 -1.10 -11.78 -0.10
CA PHE A 43 -1.22 -10.60 0.77
C PHE A 43 -2.57 -9.90 0.60
N TYR A 44 -3.04 -9.75 -0.63
CA TYR A 44 -4.34 -9.16 -0.88
C TYR A 44 -5.47 -9.87 -0.13
N LYS A 45 -5.47 -11.20 -0.18
CA LYS A 45 -6.49 -12.02 0.50
C LYS A 45 -6.31 -12.00 2.01
N GLN A 46 -5.10 -12.21 2.51
CA GLN A 46 -4.85 -12.35 3.95
C GLN A 46 -5.04 -11.03 4.71
N ILE A 47 -4.62 -9.93 4.14
CA ILE A 47 -4.78 -8.60 4.75
C ILE A 47 -6.17 -8.04 4.47
N GLY A 48 -6.61 -8.18 3.22
CA GLY A 48 -7.86 -7.58 2.76
C GLY A 48 -9.12 -8.15 3.40
N VAL A 49 -9.09 -9.37 3.92
CA VAL A 49 -10.25 -9.98 4.60
C VAL A 49 -10.73 -9.15 5.80
N ASP A 50 -9.81 -8.54 6.53
CA ASP A 50 -10.13 -7.70 7.70
C ASP A 50 -10.57 -6.28 7.32
N HIS A 51 -10.39 -5.89 6.03
CA HIS A 51 -10.62 -4.53 5.56
C HIS A 51 -11.58 -4.45 4.37
N TYR A 52 -12.25 -5.55 4.07
CA TYR A 52 -13.23 -5.66 2.99
C TYR A 52 -12.67 -5.33 1.59
N TRP A 53 -11.42 -5.69 1.34
CA TRP A 53 -10.84 -5.62 0.00
C TRP A 53 -11.50 -6.67 -0.91
N ARG A 54 -12.25 -6.24 -1.91
CA ARG A 54 -13.07 -7.13 -2.74
C ARG A 54 -12.75 -7.07 -4.22
N ASP A 55 -12.19 -5.97 -4.69
CA ASP A 55 -12.09 -5.65 -6.11
C ASP A 55 -11.35 -6.72 -6.92
N ARG A 56 -10.42 -7.43 -6.29
CA ARG A 56 -9.58 -8.42 -6.96
C ARG A 56 -9.89 -9.88 -6.58
N LEU A 57 -10.90 -10.13 -5.76
CA LEU A 57 -11.21 -11.49 -5.31
C LEU A 57 -11.63 -12.40 -6.47
N LEU A 58 -12.22 -11.83 -7.52
CA LEU A 58 -12.69 -12.55 -8.70
C LEU A 58 -11.68 -12.47 -9.87
N TRP A 59 -10.53 -11.88 -9.69
CA TRP A 59 -9.54 -11.82 -10.74
C TRP A 59 -9.06 -13.21 -11.15
N SER A 60 -9.02 -13.44 -12.46
CA SER A 60 -8.40 -14.62 -13.05
C SER A 60 -6.88 -14.58 -12.93
N ASP A 61 -6.21 -15.69 -13.12
CA ASP A 61 -4.75 -15.75 -13.16
C ASP A 61 -4.19 -14.79 -14.22
N SER A 62 -4.85 -14.68 -15.37
CA SER A 62 -4.47 -13.76 -16.45
C SER A 62 -4.51 -12.29 -16.02
N GLU A 63 -5.54 -11.89 -15.27
CA GLU A 63 -5.65 -10.53 -14.73
C GLU A 63 -4.55 -10.24 -13.70
N TRP A 64 -4.25 -11.20 -12.83
CA TRP A 64 -3.13 -11.08 -11.89
C TRP A 64 -1.78 -10.96 -12.59
N VAL A 65 -1.52 -11.78 -13.62
CA VAL A 65 -0.29 -11.72 -14.42
C VAL A 65 -0.16 -10.35 -15.07
N LYS A 66 -1.21 -9.87 -15.73
CA LYS A 66 -1.21 -8.55 -16.38
C LYS A 66 -0.89 -7.43 -15.38
N TYR A 67 -1.44 -7.51 -14.18
CA TYR A 67 -1.22 -6.53 -13.13
C TYR A 67 0.24 -6.53 -12.64
N VAL A 68 0.77 -7.67 -12.24
CA VAL A 68 2.12 -7.74 -11.66
C VAL A 68 3.23 -7.53 -12.68
N THR A 69 2.99 -7.87 -13.95
CA THR A 69 3.98 -7.68 -15.02
C THR A 69 4.01 -6.26 -15.60
N ASN A 70 3.10 -5.39 -15.18
CA ASN A 70 3.17 -3.97 -15.53
C ASN A 70 4.53 -3.40 -15.11
N ARG A 71 5.29 -2.87 -16.08
CA ARG A 71 6.65 -2.36 -15.85
C ARG A 71 6.73 -1.21 -14.85
N ASN A 72 5.62 -0.48 -14.67
CA ASN A 72 5.53 0.66 -13.77
C ASN A 72 5.06 0.28 -12.36
N LEU A 73 4.65 -0.98 -12.15
CA LEU A 73 4.27 -1.49 -10.85
C LEU A 73 5.50 -2.03 -10.12
N GLU A 74 5.62 -1.68 -8.86
CA GLU A 74 6.58 -2.26 -7.92
C GLU A 74 5.84 -2.88 -6.74
N THR A 75 6.26 -4.08 -6.37
CA THR A 75 5.81 -4.76 -5.15
C THR A 75 7.00 -4.91 -4.23
N HIS A 76 6.89 -4.37 -3.03
CA HIS A 76 7.91 -4.49 -1.99
C HIS A 76 7.40 -5.36 -0.86
N VAL A 77 8.20 -6.32 -0.43
CA VAL A 77 7.84 -7.33 0.55
C VAL A 77 8.65 -7.16 1.81
N LEU A 78 7.98 -7.05 2.94
CA LEU A 78 8.59 -7.05 4.26
C LEU A 78 8.68 -8.50 4.76
N LYS A 79 9.88 -8.91 5.12
CA LYS A 79 10.17 -10.23 5.68
C LYS A 79 10.85 -10.12 7.03
N LYS A 80 10.62 -11.12 7.87
CA LYS A 80 11.42 -11.41 9.07
C LYS A 80 12.12 -12.75 8.86
N GLY A 81 13.43 -12.74 8.57
CA GLY A 81 14.09 -13.92 8.06
C GLY A 81 13.43 -14.37 6.75
N GLU A 82 12.93 -15.60 6.70
CA GLU A 82 12.18 -16.13 5.56
C GLU A 82 10.66 -15.95 5.67
N ASP A 83 10.16 -15.46 6.82
CA ASP A 83 8.73 -15.29 7.04
C ASP A 83 8.20 -14.06 6.34
N LEU A 84 7.06 -14.20 5.67
CA LEU A 84 6.33 -13.09 5.07
C LEU A 84 5.63 -12.29 6.19
N VAL A 85 5.78 -10.98 6.17
CA VAL A 85 5.25 -10.10 7.22
C VAL A 85 4.25 -9.08 6.69
N GLY A 86 4.55 -8.47 5.56
CA GLY A 86 3.73 -7.43 4.96
C GLY A 86 4.23 -7.04 3.59
N TYR A 87 3.56 -6.07 2.99
CA TYR A 87 3.90 -5.63 1.64
C TYR A 87 3.34 -4.25 1.36
N TYR A 88 3.79 -3.66 0.26
CA TYR A 88 3.07 -2.61 -0.44
C TYR A 88 3.26 -2.73 -1.94
N GLU A 89 2.30 -2.20 -2.67
CA GLU A 89 2.32 -2.07 -4.13
C GLU A 89 2.22 -0.59 -4.48
N GLN A 90 3.05 -0.13 -5.40
CA GLN A 90 2.97 1.22 -5.94
C GLN A 90 3.19 1.23 -7.44
N GLU A 91 2.52 2.13 -8.12
CA GLU A 91 2.62 2.30 -9.56
C GLU A 91 3.04 3.71 -9.92
N TYR A 92 4.05 3.81 -10.80
CA TYR A 92 4.44 5.07 -11.40
C TYR A 92 3.61 5.33 -12.66
N HIS A 93 3.00 6.51 -12.74
CA HIS A 93 2.22 6.98 -13.88
C HIS A 93 3.03 8.02 -14.65
N PRO A 94 3.82 7.62 -15.68
CA PRO A 94 4.76 8.53 -16.33
C PRO A 94 4.09 9.71 -17.03
N GLY A 95 2.88 9.53 -17.58
CA GLY A 95 2.13 10.61 -18.23
C GLY A 95 1.76 11.77 -17.32
N LEU A 96 1.60 11.52 -16.03
CA LEU A 96 1.27 12.51 -15.01
C LEU A 96 2.46 12.81 -14.09
N ASN A 97 3.53 12.05 -14.20
CA ASN A 97 4.67 12.05 -13.29
C ASN A 97 4.22 11.91 -11.82
N GLU A 98 3.42 10.90 -11.56
CA GLU A 98 2.86 10.61 -10.24
C GLU A 98 3.18 9.18 -9.81
N VAL A 99 3.24 8.95 -8.50
CA VAL A 99 3.27 7.62 -7.90
C VAL A 99 1.99 7.39 -7.12
N GLU A 100 1.32 6.29 -7.41
CA GLU A 100 0.16 5.82 -6.66
C GLU A 100 0.58 4.70 -5.71
N LEU A 101 0.35 4.88 -4.41
CA LEU A 101 0.42 3.80 -3.43
C LEU A 101 -0.91 3.05 -3.47
N ILE A 102 -0.89 1.80 -3.94
CA ILE A 102 -2.12 1.06 -4.23
C ILE A 102 -2.60 0.28 -3.03
N ASN A 103 -1.79 -0.65 -2.53
CA ASN A 103 -2.08 -1.45 -1.34
C ASN A 103 -0.88 -1.44 -0.41
N LEU A 104 -1.15 -1.47 0.88
CA LEU A 104 -0.14 -1.58 1.92
C LEU A 104 -0.77 -2.27 3.13
N GLY A 105 -0.06 -3.20 3.71
CA GLY A 105 -0.52 -3.84 4.92
C GLY A 105 0.46 -4.83 5.52
N VAL A 106 0.12 -5.23 6.75
CA VAL A 106 0.89 -6.16 7.56
C VAL A 106 -0.01 -7.32 7.95
N LEU A 107 0.50 -8.54 7.89
CA LEU A 107 -0.21 -9.73 8.33
C LEU A 107 -0.60 -9.60 9.81
N LYS A 108 -1.74 -10.16 10.17
CA LYS A 108 -2.35 -10.03 11.49
C LYS A 108 -1.39 -10.38 12.63
N GLU A 109 -0.57 -11.42 12.46
CA GLU A 109 0.38 -11.91 13.45
C GLU A 109 1.48 -10.91 13.79
N PHE A 110 1.75 -9.96 12.90
CA PHE A 110 2.82 -8.97 13.05
C PHE A 110 2.31 -7.56 13.33
N ARG A 111 1.01 -7.39 13.55
CA ARG A 111 0.43 -6.08 13.89
C ARG A 111 0.84 -5.64 15.29
N GLY A 112 0.82 -4.33 15.53
CA GLY A 112 1.20 -3.75 16.82
C GLY A 112 2.69 -3.45 17.00
N LEU A 113 3.52 -3.69 15.97
CA LEU A 113 4.97 -3.44 15.97
C LEU A 113 5.36 -2.20 15.17
N LYS A 114 4.40 -1.35 14.80
CA LYS A 114 4.60 -0.15 13.97
C LYS A 114 5.18 -0.43 12.58
N LEU A 115 5.05 -1.65 12.08
CA LEU A 115 5.59 -2.05 10.77
C LEU A 115 4.85 -1.39 9.61
N GLY A 116 3.55 -1.11 9.74
CA GLY A 116 2.80 -0.34 8.75
C GLY A 116 3.37 1.06 8.56
N SER A 117 3.77 1.73 9.64
CA SER A 117 4.45 3.02 9.58
C SER A 117 5.79 2.93 8.85
N THR A 118 6.57 1.89 9.12
CA THR A 118 7.84 1.63 8.44
C THR A 118 7.64 1.38 6.94
N LEU A 119 6.61 0.63 6.56
CA LEU A 119 6.27 0.40 5.15
C LEU A 119 5.90 1.70 4.44
N VAL A 120 5.12 2.58 5.06
CA VAL A 120 4.79 3.90 4.48
C VAL A 120 6.06 4.72 4.28
N ASN A 121 6.94 4.77 5.25
CA ASN A 121 8.23 5.46 5.13
C ASN A 121 9.05 4.94 3.95
N HIS A 122 9.15 3.63 3.81
CA HIS A 122 9.88 3.00 2.71
C HIS A 122 9.21 3.31 1.35
N ALA A 123 7.89 3.29 1.28
CA ALA A 123 7.15 3.62 0.07
C ALA A 123 7.40 5.07 -0.38
N ILE A 124 7.40 6.02 0.56
CA ILE A 124 7.72 7.44 0.29
C ILE A 124 9.16 7.56 -0.25
N ALA A 125 10.12 6.93 0.40
CA ALA A 125 11.52 6.96 -0.02
C ALA A 125 11.72 6.35 -1.40
N SER A 126 11.05 5.22 -1.68
CA SER A 126 11.09 4.57 -2.99
C SER A 126 10.46 5.46 -4.07
N ALA A 127 9.30 6.06 -3.80
CA ALA A 127 8.63 6.96 -4.72
C ALA A 127 9.48 8.20 -5.04
N SER A 128 10.15 8.77 -4.04
CA SER A 128 10.97 9.98 -4.19
C SER A 128 12.10 9.83 -5.21
N ARG A 129 12.60 8.59 -5.41
CA ARG A 129 13.67 8.30 -6.39
C ARG A 129 13.23 8.55 -7.84
N LYS A 130 11.94 8.56 -8.12
CA LYS A 130 11.39 8.86 -9.44
C LYS A 130 11.18 10.37 -9.66
N ASN A 131 11.44 11.17 -8.65
CA ASN A 131 11.23 12.62 -8.64
C ASN A 131 9.82 13.02 -9.16
N PRO A 132 8.75 12.46 -8.58
CA PRO A 132 7.39 12.70 -9.06
C PRO A 132 6.87 14.08 -8.61
N GLU A 133 5.84 14.59 -9.31
CA GLU A 133 5.09 15.77 -8.89
C GLU A 133 4.36 15.52 -7.57
N ARG A 134 3.87 14.30 -7.38
CA ARG A 134 3.22 13.87 -6.14
C ARG A 134 3.23 12.35 -5.99
N MET A 135 3.09 11.90 -4.78
CA MET A 135 2.65 10.55 -4.44
C MET A 135 1.26 10.64 -3.82
N TRP A 136 0.35 9.76 -4.21
CA TRP A 136 -0.99 9.76 -3.66
C TRP A 136 -1.45 8.37 -3.25
N VAL A 137 -2.43 8.33 -2.35
CA VAL A 137 -3.03 7.11 -1.81
C VAL A 137 -4.49 7.39 -1.49
N HIS A 138 -5.33 6.38 -1.55
CA HIS A 138 -6.66 6.47 -0.96
C HIS A 138 -6.82 5.42 0.14
N THR A 139 -7.59 5.77 1.15
CA THR A 139 -8.02 4.89 2.23
C THR A 139 -9.47 5.15 2.55
N CYS A 140 -10.13 4.22 3.19
CA CYS A 140 -11.53 4.38 3.55
C CYS A 140 -11.78 3.99 5.01
N SER A 141 -12.97 4.29 5.50
CA SER A 141 -13.36 4.00 6.88
C SER A 141 -13.44 2.51 7.24
N LEU A 142 -13.31 1.62 6.23
CA LEU A 142 -13.24 0.16 6.43
C LEU A 142 -11.80 -0.35 6.60
N ASP A 143 -10.82 0.47 6.26
CA ASP A 143 -9.41 0.14 6.44
C ASP A 143 -9.03 0.12 7.93
N HIS A 144 -7.79 -0.25 8.20
CA HIS A 144 -7.28 -0.24 9.57
C HIS A 144 -7.51 1.13 10.22
N LYS A 145 -8.02 1.14 11.46
CA LYS A 145 -8.39 2.37 12.19
C LYS A 145 -7.30 3.44 12.26
N HIS A 146 -6.03 3.06 12.11
CA HIS A 146 -4.89 3.98 12.14
C HIS A 146 -4.37 4.36 10.75
N ALA A 147 -4.94 3.83 9.66
CA ALA A 147 -4.41 4.06 8.32
C ALA A 147 -4.39 5.55 7.95
N LEU A 148 -5.51 6.23 8.07
CA LEU A 148 -5.63 7.66 7.75
C LEU A 148 -4.63 8.50 8.57
N GLN A 149 -4.57 8.28 9.86
CA GLN A 149 -3.67 9.04 10.75
C GLN A 149 -2.20 8.73 10.47
N ASN A 150 -1.88 7.49 10.10
CA ASN A 150 -0.54 7.10 9.71
C ASN A 150 -0.08 7.89 8.48
N TYR A 151 -0.90 7.97 7.43
CA TYR A 151 -0.57 8.77 6.26
C TYR A 151 -0.41 10.26 6.59
N LYS A 152 -1.33 10.83 7.36
CA LYS A 152 -1.22 12.24 7.79
C LYS A 152 0.06 12.51 8.58
N SER A 153 0.44 11.62 9.47
CA SER A 153 1.67 11.77 10.27
C SER A 153 2.95 11.78 9.42
N LYS A 154 2.90 11.21 8.21
CA LYS A 154 4.02 11.20 7.26
C LYS A 154 4.05 12.41 6.33
N GLY A 155 3.09 13.29 6.42
CA GLY A 155 3.01 14.50 5.62
C GLY A 155 2.01 14.44 4.46
N PHE A 156 1.23 13.37 4.35
CA PHE A 156 0.12 13.32 3.39
C PHE A 156 -1.01 14.26 3.82
N GLU A 157 -1.61 14.94 2.85
CA GLU A 157 -2.74 15.82 3.04
C GLU A 157 -3.94 15.34 2.22
N ILE A 158 -5.14 15.43 2.80
CA ILE A 158 -6.37 15.09 2.08
C ILE A 158 -6.62 16.12 0.99
N PHE A 159 -6.82 15.66 -0.25
CA PHE A 159 -7.18 16.54 -1.37
C PHE A 159 -8.55 16.22 -1.97
N LYS A 160 -9.15 15.08 -1.61
CA LYS A 160 -10.48 14.68 -2.07
C LYS A 160 -11.13 13.74 -1.07
N GLU A 161 -12.45 13.86 -0.92
CA GLU A 161 -13.28 12.95 -0.14
C GLU A 161 -14.44 12.44 -1.00
N GLU A 162 -14.80 11.19 -0.80
CA GLU A 162 -15.98 10.56 -1.42
C GLU A 162 -16.77 9.79 -0.36
N GLU A 163 -18.08 9.70 -0.57
CA GLU A 163 -18.93 8.80 0.21
C GLU A 163 -19.62 7.82 -0.74
N PHE A 164 -19.72 6.58 -0.35
CA PHE A 164 -20.41 5.56 -1.10
C PHE A 164 -21.11 4.54 -0.18
N ASP A 165 -22.11 3.89 -0.69
CA ASP A 165 -22.80 2.83 0.02
C ASP A 165 -22.06 1.50 -0.16
N PHE A 166 -21.81 0.83 0.95
CA PHE A 166 -21.15 -0.47 0.98
C PHE A 166 -22.15 -1.54 1.45
N VAL A 167 -22.28 -2.59 0.69
CA VAL A 167 -23.10 -3.75 1.03
C VAL A 167 -22.18 -4.85 1.53
N ALA A 168 -22.30 -5.19 2.81
CA ALA A 168 -21.51 -6.25 3.44
C ALA A 168 -21.94 -7.63 2.97
#